data_c5cfc4fd4db281844752972222f3ae57
#
_entry.id   c5cfc4fd4db281844752972222f3ae57
#
_cell.length_a   1.000
_cell.length_b   1.000
_cell.length_c   1.000
_cell.angle_alpha   90.00
_cell.angle_beta   90.00
_cell.angle_gamma   90.00
#
_symmetry.space_group_name_H-M   'P 1'
#
loop_
_entity.id
_entity.type
_entity.pdbx_description
1 polymer ?
#
loop_
_entity_poly.entity_id
_entity_poly.type
_entity_poly.pdbx_seq_one_letter_code
_entity_poly.pdbx_strand_id
1 'polypeptide(L)'
;PPPPPTPASVASRGLGDVYKRQKHPLKMRAHVDILVNATDPLGLGATEFRRVLVLQSKRVGLLAHLTKLSERGETPGEIPAMMRRASRAIQEGRPRPVSVEVSPDVLATVADVTLLEPETIEHRNAADIDSDLIEEAAKLLGNAESPVICAGGGVLTAEAWEEVNELSEILGAPVLMTSNGRGIVDERTPRGLSGRFRTNELVPNADVILAVGTRFSMASNMGLGGGVTVTGKLIQCDVDSDEIGRNYPAEIALQSDAKLTTAALCEALRAHNKKRVSRDAELSDLKDRQTAGMAGMTWQAGMSSAIREVLPEDGIVVSESTQVGYFIQGGGFPVYKPRSFFTSGYQGTLGYGYPTALGVQIGNPDKVVVSVNGDGGFMYNVQELSTQAQYDIPLITLVFNDGLFGNVRRIQEQKYNGHSMSTDLNNPDFAALAELFGVTGYQVQSAAELKTTLSRAIADRKPALIEVQQPRTPDLASPFPMQQEPPRPVVELI
;
A
#
# COMPACT_ATOMS: atom_id res chain seq x y z
N PRO A 1 -7.33 -31.92 -10.36
CA PRO A 1 -7.47 -30.51 -10.03
C PRO A 1 -6.26 -29.77 -10.56
N PRO A 2 -6.41 -28.58 -11.16
CA PRO A 2 -5.26 -27.78 -11.57
C PRO A 2 -4.41 -27.42 -10.35
N PRO A 3 -3.08 -27.29 -10.50
CA PRO A 3 -2.22 -26.87 -9.40
C PRO A 3 -2.69 -25.50 -8.85
N PRO A 4 -2.51 -25.26 -7.55
CA PRO A 4 -2.90 -23.98 -6.95
C PRO A 4 -2.16 -22.83 -7.65
N PRO A 5 -2.80 -21.67 -7.82
CA PRO A 5 -2.20 -20.51 -8.47
C PRO A 5 -0.98 -20.03 -7.69
N THR A 6 0.07 -19.63 -8.40
CA THR A 6 1.23 -18.99 -7.75
C THR A 6 0.84 -17.63 -7.14
N PRO A 7 1.50 -17.16 -6.07
CA PRO A 7 1.21 -15.89 -5.41
C PRO A 7 1.15 -14.69 -6.38
N ALA A 8 2.03 -14.65 -7.38
CA ALA A 8 2.04 -13.63 -8.41
C ALA A 8 0.76 -13.62 -9.28
N SER A 9 0.09 -14.77 -9.44
CA SER A 9 -1.12 -14.87 -10.25
C SER A 9 -2.38 -14.35 -9.55
N VAL A 10 -2.37 -14.24 -8.23
CA VAL A 10 -3.50 -13.71 -7.44
C VAL A 10 -3.36 -12.20 -7.22
N ALA A 11 -2.16 -11.71 -7.00
CA ALA A 11 -1.91 -10.27 -6.83
C ALA A 11 -2.20 -9.43 -8.08
N SER A 12 -2.14 -10.04 -9.28
CA SER A 12 -2.45 -9.37 -10.56
C SER A 12 -3.92 -9.45 -10.96
N ARG A 13 -4.78 -10.07 -10.15
CA ARG A 13 -6.18 -10.38 -10.48
C ARG A 13 -7.18 -9.25 -10.29
N GLY A 14 -6.79 -8.03 -10.60
CA GLY A 14 -7.77 -7.06 -11.06
C GLY A 14 -8.46 -7.59 -12.35
N LEU A 15 -9.54 -6.95 -12.77
CA LEU A 15 -10.41 -7.26 -13.93
C LEU A 15 -9.83 -8.11 -15.10
N GLY A 16 -8.49 -8.20 -15.25
CA GLY A 16 -7.82 -8.99 -16.28
C GLY A 16 -7.89 -10.51 -16.11
N ASP A 17 -8.02 -11.07 -14.91
CA ASP A 17 -7.92 -12.51 -14.68
C ASP A 17 -9.25 -13.26 -14.83
N VAL A 18 -10.39 -12.59 -14.69
CA VAL A 18 -11.71 -13.16 -15.03
C VAL A 18 -11.72 -13.61 -16.50
N TYR A 19 -10.95 -12.97 -17.36
CA TYR A 19 -10.86 -13.27 -18.79
C TYR A 19 -9.88 -14.38 -19.16
N LYS A 20 -8.84 -14.67 -18.39
CA LYS A 20 -7.88 -15.74 -18.66
C LYS A 20 -8.49 -17.14 -18.65
N ARG A 21 -9.64 -17.33 -17.99
CA ARG A 21 -10.35 -18.62 -17.94
C ARG A 21 -11.26 -18.90 -19.14
N GLN A 22 -11.40 -17.97 -20.05
CA GLN A 22 -12.32 -18.09 -21.15
C GLN A 22 -11.56 -18.50 -22.43
N LYS A 23 -11.45 -19.79 -22.66
CA LYS A 23 -10.76 -20.44 -23.80
C LYS A 23 -11.39 -20.19 -25.20
N HIS A 24 -12.03 -19.06 -25.49
CA HIS A 24 -12.68 -18.84 -26.77
C HIS A 24 -12.27 -17.53 -27.45
N PRO A 25 -11.83 -17.55 -28.75
CA PRO A 25 -11.40 -16.35 -29.50
C PRO A 25 -12.46 -15.23 -29.58
N LEU A 26 -13.74 -15.57 -29.55
CA LEU A 26 -14.87 -14.62 -29.54
C LEU A 26 -14.91 -13.74 -28.26
N LYS A 27 -14.27 -14.15 -27.17
CA LYS A 27 -14.31 -13.44 -25.88
C LYS A 27 -13.21 -12.40 -25.71
N MET A 28 -12.15 -12.47 -26.50
CA MET A 28 -11.18 -11.35 -26.58
C MET A 28 -11.78 -10.13 -27.32
N ARG A 29 -12.69 -10.33 -28.26
CA ARG A 29 -13.52 -9.26 -28.81
C ARG A 29 -14.41 -8.63 -27.73
N ALA A 30 -15.00 -9.44 -26.84
CA ALA A 30 -15.81 -8.94 -25.74
C ALA A 30 -15.04 -8.08 -24.73
N HIS A 31 -13.75 -8.34 -24.51
CA HIS A 31 -12.91 -7.48 -23.65
C HIS A 31 -12.66 -6.10 -24.28
N VAL A 32 -12.44 -6.07 -25.59
CA VAL A 32 -12.37 -4.83 -26.37
C VAL A 32 -13.72 -4.13 -26.34
N ASP A 33 -14.81 -4.86 -26.51
CA ASP A 33 -16.18 -4.35 -26.52
C ASP A 33 -16.65 -3.85 -25.15
N ILE A 34 -16.21 -4.42 -24.05
CA ILE A 34 -16.53 -3.95 -22.69
C ILE A 34 -15.80 -2.65 -22.36
N LEU A 35 -14.53 -2.49 -22.75
CA LEU A 35 -13.84 -1.19 -22.60
C LEU A 35 -14.45 -0.09 -23.47
N VAL A 36 -14.94 -0.46 -24.64
CA VAL A 36 -15.65 0.44 -25.55
C VAL A 36 -17.07 0.73 -25.04
N ASN A 37 -17.77 -0.27 -24.52
CA ASN A 37 -19.11 -0.07 -23.92
C ASN A 37 -19.05 0.68 -22.59
N ALA A 38 -17.97 0.57 -21.83
CA ALA A 38 -17.76 1.40 -20.63
C ALA A 38 -17.51 2.88 -20.98
N THR A 39 -17.12 3.16 -22.22
CA THR A 39 -16.98 4.54 -22.76
C THR A 39 -18.19 4.99 -23.57
N ASP A 40 -19.20 4.14 -23.77
CA ASP A 40 -20.45 4.46 -24.49
C ASP A 40 -21.63 5.00 -23.63
N PRO A 41 -21.47 5.40 -22.35
CA PRO A 41 -22.45 6.22 -21.65
C PRO A 41 -22.66 7.59 -22.33
N LEU A 42 -21.87 7.92 -23.35
CA LEU A 42 -21.92 9.19 -24.08
C LEU A 42 -22.63 9.12 -25.43
N GLY A 43 -23.17 7.95 -25.85
CA GLY A 43 -23.95 7.81 -27.08
C GLY A 43 -23.13 8.06 -28.35
N LEU A 44 -21.87 7.61 -28.37
CA LEU A 44 -20.97 7.77 -29.51
C LEU A 44 -21.44 6.91 -30.69
N GLY A 45 -21.77 7.52 -31.82
CA GLY A 45 -22.21 6.82 -33.03
C GLY A 45 -21.11 5.93 -33.64
N ALA A 46 -21.49 5.05 -34.57
CA ALA A 46 -20.63 4.03 -35.20
C ALA A 46 -19.33 4.57 -35.81
N THR A 47 -19.26 5.85 -36.16
CA THR A 47 -18.06 6.48 -36.72
C THR A 47 -17.01 6.81 -35.65
N GLU A 48 -17.46 7.12 -34.44
CA GLU A 48 -16.58 7.39 -33.29
C GLU A 48 -16.14 6.10 -32.63
N PHE A 49 -16.92 5.05 -32.70
CA PHE A 49 -16.53 3.69 -32.35
C PHE A 49 -15.28 3.22 -33.11
N ARG A 50 -15.18 3.54 -34.43
CA ARG A 50 -13.98 3.28 -35.21
C ARG A 50 -12.77 4.10 -34.74
N ARG A 51 -12.99 5.33 -34.26
CA ARG A 51 -11.91 6.18 -33.69
C ARG A 51 -11.38 5.62 -32.37
N VAL A 52 -12.25 5.08 -31.52
CA VAL A 52 -11.85 4.40 -30.28
C VAL A 52 -11.08 3.13 -30.59
N LEU A 53 -11.47 2.34 -31.60
CA LEU A 53 -10.71 1.16 -32.07
C LEU A 53 -9.33 1.54 -32.64
N VAL A 54 -9.20 2.67 -33.30
CA VAL A 54 -7.89 3.20 -33.78
C VAL A 54 -7.02 3.67 -32.62
N LEU A 55 -7.62 4.22 -31.55
CA LEU A 55 -6.90 4.54 -30.31
C LEU A 55 -6.39 3.29 -29.59
N GLN A 56 -7.08 2.15 -29.71
CA GLN A 56 -6.61 0.88 -29.16
C GLN A 56 -5.35 0.36 -29.83
N SER A 57 -5.11 0.67 -31.11
CA SER A 57 -3.86 0.34 -31.80
C SER A 57 -2.65 1.10 -31.24
N LYS A 58 -2.86 2.09 -30.38
CA LYS A 58 -1.83 2.88 -29.68
C LYS A 58 -1.73 2.56 -28.18
N ARG A 59 -2.23 1.40 -27.71
CA ARG A 59 -2.18 1.02 -26.29
C ARG A 59 -0.76 1.00 -25.73
N VAL A 60 0.19 0.47 -26.48
CA VAL A 60 1.60 0.49 -26.09
C VAL A 60 2.05 1.90 -25.74
N GLY A 61 1.72 2.88 -26.57
CA GLY A 61 2.02 4.28 -26.32
C GLY A 61 1.32 4.86 -25.09
N LEU A 62 0.05 4.50 -24.85
CA LEU A 62 -0.68 4.93 -23.66
C LEU A 62 -0.10 4.29 -22.38
N LEU A 63 0.15 3.00 -22.42
CA LEU A 63 0.70 2.26 -21.29
C LEU A 63 2.16 2.62 -20.97
N ALA A 64 2.92 3.07 -21.97
CA ALA A 64 4.30 3.54 -21.78
C ALA A 64 4.39 4.74 -20.80
N HIS A 65 3.33 5.53 -20.66
CA HIS A 65 3.29 6.63 -19.67
C HIS A 65 2.99 6.15 -18.24
N LEU A 66 2.44 4.93 -18.09
CA LEU A 66 2.01 4.36 -16.82
C LEU A 66 2.94 3.25 -16.32
N THR A 67 3.77 2.72 -17.21
CA THR A 67 4.60 1.55 -16.93
C THR A 67 6.08 1.85 -17.16
N LYS A 68 6.96 1.09 -16.48
CA LYS A 68 8.40 1.19 -16.63
C LYS A 68 8.89 0.69 -18.01
N LEU A 69 8.18 -0.31 -18.54
CA LEU A 69 8.39 -0.89 -19.86
C LEU A 69 7.03 -1.20 -20.47
N SER A 70 6.85 -0.86 -21.74
CA SER A 70 5.68 -1.25 -22.51
C SER A 70 6.14 -1.77 -23.87
N GLU A 71 5.94 -3.06 -24.12
CA GLU A 71 6.38 -3.74 -25.34
C GLU A 71 5.25 -4.55 -25.96
N ARG A 72 5.32 -4.73 -27.28
CA ARG A 72 4.43 -5.57 -28.03
C ARG A 72 5.23 -6.60 -28.83
N GLY A 73 4.85 -7.87 -28.70
CA GLY A 73 5.40 -8.97 -29.49
C GLY A 73 4.63 -9.12 -30.80
N GLU A 74 5.31 -8.98 -31.92
CA GLU A 74 4.72 -9.08 -33.27
C GLU A 74 4.89 -10.49 -33.84
N THR A 75 5.80 -11.32 -33.34
CA THR A 75 6.03 -12.69 -33.74
C THR A 75 6.21 -13.63 -32.55
N PRO A 76 5.86 -14.91 -32.64
CA PRO A 76 6.08 -15.89 -31.57
C PRO A 76 7.54 -15.97 -31.10
N GLY A 77 8.49 -15.82 -32.02
CA GLY A 77 9.93 -15.90 -31.74
C GLY A 77 10.45 -14.76 -30.82
N GLU A 78 9.78 -13.61 -30.81
CA GLU A 78 10.13 -12.46 -29.96
C GLU A 78 9.67 -12.61 -28.50
N ILE A 79 8.64 -13.42 -28.25
CA ILE A 79 7.97 -13.50 -26.94
C ILE A 79 8.94 -13.89 -25.81
N PRO A 80 9.82 -14.93 -25.95
CA PRO A 80 10.72 -15.27 -24.85
C PRO A 80 11.66 -14.13 -24.45
N ALA A 81 12.23 -13.42 -25.43
CA ALA A 81 13.14 -12.30 -25.18
C ALA A 81 12.39 -11.09 -24.58
N MET A 82 11.17 -10.80 -25.06
CA MET A 82 10.30 -9.76 -24.53
C MET A 82 9.94 -10.04 -23.07
N MET A 83 9.53 -11.26 -22.73
CA MET A 83 9.23 -11.66 -21.37
C MET A 83 10.44 -11.56 -20.44
N ARG A 84 11.64 -11.88 -20.94
CA ARG A 84 12.90 -11.70 -20.18
C ARG A 84 13.14 -10.22 -19.88
N ARG A 85 13.03 -9.32 -20.87
CA ARG A 85 13.19 -7.87 -20.66
C ARG A 85 12.15 -7.34 -19.67
N ALA A 86 10.89 -7.76 -19.80
CA ALA A 86 9.82 -7.38 -18.89
C ALA A 86 10.11 -7.84 -17.44
N SER A 87 10.55 -9.10 -17.27
CA SER A 87 10.94 -9.63 -15.96
C SER A 87 12.11 -8.86 -15.35
N ARG A 88 13.14 -8.57 -16.15
CA ARG A 88 14.29 -7.77 -15.74
C ARG A 88 13.87 -6.35 -15.34
N ALA A 89 13.05 -5.69 -16.16
CA ALA A 89 12.58 -4.33 -15.87
C ALA A 89 11.78 -4.23 -14.57
N ILE A 90 10.97 -5.24 -14.21
CA ILE A 90 10.26 -5.27 -12.92
C ILE A 90 11.25 -5.31 -11.76
N GLN A 91 12.35 -6.02 -11.91
CA GLN A 91 13.26 -6.36 -10.82
C GLN A 91 14.40 -5.36 -10.65
N GLU A 92 14.93 -4.78 -11.74
CA GLU A 92 16.02 -3.80 -11.68
C GLU A 92 15.58 -2.48 -11.05
N GLY A 93 16.42 -1.90 -10.18
CA GLY A 93 16.17 -0.63 -9.52
C GLY A 93 14.82 -0.60 -8.78
N ARG A 94 14.07 0.48 -8.93
CA ARG A 94 12.74 0.57 -8.33
C ARG A 94 11.72 -0.30 -9.06
N PRO A 95 11.04 -1.24 -8.39
CA PRO A 95 9.95 -2.01 -8.97
C PRO A 95 8.81 -1.12 -9.43
N ARG A 96 8.42 -1.25 -10.71
CA ARG A 96 7.27 -0.56 -11.29
C ARG A 96 6.51 -1.51 -12.23
N PRO A 97 5.23 -1.29 -12.53
CA PRO A 97 4.51 -2.08 -13.50
C PRO A 97 5.19 -2.11 -14.87
N VAL A 98 5.04 -3.22 -15.58
CA VAL A 98 5.41 -3.36 -17.00
C VAL A 98 4.20 -3.83 -17.78
N SER A 99 4.13 -3.49 -19.05
CA SER A 99 3.10 -3.92 -19.98
C SER A 99 3.69 -4.73 -21.11
N VAL A 100 3.09 -5.91 -21.33
CA VAL A 100 3.43 -6.80 -22.45
C VAL A 100 2.15 -7.06 -23.22
N GLU A 101 2.15 -6.71 -24.50
CA GLU A 101 1.01 -6.90 -25.41
C GLU A 101 1.38 -7.96 -26.47
N VAL A 102 0.48 -8.91 -26.68
CA VAL A 102 0.59 -9.92 -27.73
C VAL A 102 -0.73 -10.00 -28.46
N SER A 103 -0.71 -9.88 -29.80
CA SER A 103 -1.92 -9.93 -30.62
C SER A 103 -2.51 -11.35 -30.67
N PRO A 104 -3.85 -11.48 -30.87
CA PRO A 104 -4.52 -12.80 -30.91
C PRO A 104 -3.99 -13.74 -31.99
N ASP A 105 -3.57 -13.22 -33.14
CA ASP A 105 -2.99 -13.99 -34.24
C ASP A 105 -1.63 -14.57 -33.86
N VAL A 106 -0.76 -13.80 -33.21
CA VAL A 106 0.52 -14.28 -32.65
C VAL A 106 0.28 -15.36 -31.59
N LEU A 107 -0.70 -15.12 -30.66
CA LEU A 107 -1.06 -16.10 -29.62
C LEU A 107 -1.62 -17.41 -30.19
N ALA A 108 -2.28 -17.38 -31.36
CA ALA A 108 -2.84 -18.54 -32.03
C ALA A 108 -1.84 -19.28 -32.93
N THR A 109 -0.70 -18.63 -33.21
CA THR A 109 0.33 -19.20 -34.11
C THR A 109 1.14 -20.28 -33.39
N VAL A 110 1.26 -21.46 -34.01
CA VAL A 110 2.17 -22.51 -33.57
C VAL A 110 3.50 -22.32 -34.31
N ALA A 111 4.57 -22.14 -33.56
CA ALA A 111 5.92 -21.95 -34.11
C ALA A 111 6.97 -22.57 -33.19
N ASP A 112 8.12 -22.95 -33.80
CA ASP A 112 9.29 -23.30 -33.02
C ASP A 112 9.92 -22.03 -32.43
N VAL A 113 10.08 -22.01 -31.12
CA VAL A 113 10.67 -20.88 -30.38
C VAL A 113 11.79 -21.37 -29.48
N THR A 114 12.85 -20.60 -29.37
CA THR A 114 13.94 -20.88 -28.44
C THR A 114 13.55 -20.35 -27.07
N LEU A 115 13.32 -21.25 -26.10
CA LEU A 115 13.17 -20.86 -24.71
C LEU A 115 14.51 -20.38 -24.15
N LEU A 116 14.46 -19.29 -23.39
CA LEU A 116 15.64 -18.72 -22.77
C LEU A 116 15.79 -19.29 -21.36
N GLU A 117 17.04 -19.59 -20.97
CA GLU A 117 17.33 -20.01 -19.59
C GLU A 117 16.92 -18.95 -18.59
N PRO A 118 16.45 -19.34 -17.39
CA PRO A 118 16.17 -18.40 -16.32
C PRO A 118 17.39 -17.52 -16.03
N GLU A 119 17.16 -16.21 -15.90
CA GLU A 119 18.19 -15.25 -15.53
C GLU A 119 18.02 -14.90 -14.05
N THR A 120 19.12 -15.03 -13.27
CA THR A 120 19.18 -14.51 -11.92
C THR A 120 19.65 -13.07 -12.00
N ILE A 121 18.82 -12.15 -11.52
CA ILE A 121 19.16 -10.72 -11.46
C ILE A 121 19.76 -10.45 -10.10
N GLU A 122 21.01 -10.02 -10.07
CA GLU A 122 21.62 -9.51 -8.86
C GLU A 122 21.07 -8.11 -8.57
N HIS A 123 20.26 -8.00 -7.52
CA HIS A 123 19.60 -6.74 -7.14
C HIS A 123 20.52 -5.81 -6.34
N ARG A 124 21.64 -6.32 -5.85
CA ARG A 124 22.54 -5.62 -4.92
C ARG A 124 23.97 -5.76 -5.42
N ASN A 125 24.57 -4.63 -5.77
CA ASN A 125 25.97 -4.58 -6.12
C ASN A 125 26.70 -3.66 -5.14
N ALA A 126 27.64 -4.21 -4.37
CA ALA A 126 28.44 -3.43 -3.44
C ALA A 126 29.27 -2.33 -4.11
N ALA A 127 29.56 -2.48 -5.40
CA ALA A 127 30.23 -1.45 -6.21
C ALA A 127 29.36 -0.19 -6.44
N ASP A 128 28.05 -0.28 -6.18
CA ASP A 128 27.13 0.86 -6.29
C ASP A 128 27.23 1.81 -5.06
N ILE A 129 28.03 1.48 -4.05
CA ILE A 129 28.21 2.29 -2.85
C ILE A 129 29.40 3.23 -3.02
N ASP A 130 29.13 4.53 -2.95
CA ASP A 130 30.15 5.56 -2.85
C ASP A 130 30.65 5.65 -1.40
N SER A 131 31.86 5.16 -1.16
CA SER A 131 32.45 5.11 0.17
C SER A 131 32.73 6.51 0.77
N ASP A 132 33.00 7.51 -0.06
CA ASP A 132 33.26 8.87 0.39
C ASP A 132 31.97 9.53 0.86
N LEU A 133 30.87 9.32 0.14
CA LEU A 133 29.54 9.78 0.55
C LEU A 133 29.03 9.06 1.81
N ILE A 134 29.32 7.76 1.97
CA ILE A 134 29.00 7.02 3.20
C ILE A 134 29.77 7.62 4.39
N GLU A 135 31.04 7.89 4.22
CA GLU A 135 31.87 8.48 5.27
C GLU A 135 31.40 9.89 5.64
N GLU A 136 31.01 10.71 4.66
CA GLU A 136 30.44 12.03 4.88
C GLU A 136 29.10 11.95 5.63
N ALA A 137 28.21 11.04 5.21
CA ALA A 137 26.94 10.79 5.85
C ALA A 137 27.11 10.29 7.29
N ALA A 138 28.04 9.37 7.53
CA ALA A 138 28.35 8.87 8.87
C ALA A 138 28.87 9.98 9.80
N LYS A 139 29.75 10.87 9.31
CA LYS A 139 30.20 12.04 10.08
C LYS A 139 29.05 12.99 10.42
N LEU A 140 28.18 13.25 9.45
CA LEU A 140 27.04 14.13 9.66
C LEU A 140 26.06 13.55 10.69
N LEU A 141 25.68 12.28 10.55
CA LEU A 141 24.81 11.54 11.48
C LEU A 141 25.46 11.38 12.87
N GLY A 142 26.75 11.01 12.89
CA GLY A 142 27.51 10.79 14.12
C GLY A 142 27.61 12.04 14.99
N ASN A 143 27.65 13.23 14.37
CA ASN A 143 27.70 14.52 15.06
C ASN A 143 26.35 15.16 15.34
N ALA A 144 25.23 14.58 14.82
CA ALA A 144 23.89 15.12 15.03
C ALA A 144 23.50 15.13 16.52
N GLU A 145 22.74 16.12 16.95
CA GLU A 145 22.16 16.21 18.32
C GLU A 145 20.84 15.48 18.41
N SER A 146 20.00 15.62 17.39
CA SER A 146 18.65 15.08 17.32
C SER A 146 18.40 14.38 15.98
N PRO A 147 19.15 13.31 15.66
CA PRO A 147 18.94 12.58 14.41
C PRO A 147 17.59 11.88 14.39
N VAL A 148 16.99 11.78 13.18
CA VAL A 148 15.74 11.06 12.92
C VAL A 148 15.92 10.18 11.69
N ILE A 149 15.48 8.94 11.76
CA ILE A 149 15.44 8.02 10.61
C ILE A 149 14.02 7.96 10.07
N CYS A 150 13.85 8.23 8.77
CA CYS A 150 12.57 8.06 8.06
C CYS A 150 12.66 6.83 7.15
N ALA A 151 11.99 5.75 7.53
CA ALA A 151 12.06 4.47 6.84
C ALA A 151 10.80 4.18 6.03
N GLY A 152 10.97 3.86 4.74
CA GLY A 152 9.88 3.58 3.82
C GLY A 152 9.79 2.14 3.34
N GLY A 153 8.89 1.89 2.37
CA GLY A 153 8.69 0.57 1.78
C GLY A 153 9.93 -0.01 1.10
N GLY A 154 10.88 0.83 0.66
CA GLY A 154 12.15 0.39 0.09
C GLY A 154 12.99 -0.42 1.08
N VAL A 155 12.94 -0.09 2.38
CA VAL A 155 13.59 -0.88 3.45
C VAL A 155 13.00 -2.29 3.52
N LEU A 156 11.67 -2.43 3.43
CA LEU A 156 11.02 -3.75 3.41
C LEU A 156 11.32 -4.53 2.12
N THR A 157 11.42 -3.84 0.99
CA THR A 157 11.79 -4.45 -0.30
C THR A 157 13.23 -4.96 -0.26
N ALA A 158 14.13 -4.17 0.28
CA ALA A 158 15.56 -4.52 0.41
C ALA A 158 15.85 -5.48 1.58
N GLU A 159 14.85 -5.80 2.42
CA GLU A 159 15.04 -6.59 3.66
C GLU A 159 16.09 -5.99 4.60
N ALA A 160 16.06 -4.68 4.72
CA ALA A 160 17.04 -3.88 5.46
C ALA A 160 16.57 -3.50 6.89
N TRP A 161 15.58 -4.20 7.43
CA TRP A 161 15.02 -3.84 8.75
C TRP A 161 15.99 -4.10 9.92
N GLU A 162 16.85 -5.09 9.83
CA GLU A 162 17.85 -5.35 10.87
C GLU A 162 18.89 -4.25 10.91
N GLU A 163 19.41 -3.82 9.76
CA GLU A 163 20.37 -2.75 9.63
C GLU A 163 19.77 -1.39 10.06
N VAL A 164 18.49 -1.13 9.75
CA VAL A 164 17.81 0.08 10.23
C VAL A 164 17.61 0.06 11.74
N ASN A 165 17.31 -1.10 12.34
CA ASN A 165 17.27 -1.23 13.80
C ASN A 165 18.64 -0.98 14.43
N GLU A 166 19.72 -1.55 13.89
CA GLU A 166 21.08 -1.31 14.34
C GLU A 166 21.45 0.18 14.24
N LEU A 167 21.16 0.84 13.12
CA LEU A 167 21.35 2.29 12.96
C LEU A 167 20.61 3.09 14.04
N SER A 168 19.35 2.72 14.29
CA SER A 168 18.53 3.35 15.34
C SER A 168 19.17 3.20 16.72
N GLU A 169 19.75 2.05 17.01
CA GLU A 169 20.46 1.78 18.27
C GLU A 169 21.76 2.57 18.38
N ILE A 170 22.60 2.55 17.36
CA ILE A 170 23.87 3.29 17.31
C ILE A 170 23.61 4.78 17.51
N LEU A 171 22.64 5.35 16.80
CA LEU A 171 22.34 6.77 16.83
C LEU A 171 21.47 7.21 18.02
N GLY A 172 20.83 6.27 18.72
CA GLY A 172 19.75 6.59 19.68
C GLY A 172 18.58 7.32 19.01
N ALA A 173 18.37 7.11 17.71
CA ALA A 173 17.43 7.85 16.88
C ALA A 173 16.07 7.15 16.77
N PRO A 174 14.95 7.91 16.80
CA PRO A 174 13.65 7.36 16.44
C PRO A 174 13.60 6.99 14.97
N VAL A 175 12.82 5.94 14.66
CA VAL A 175 12.50 5.52 13.29
C VAL A 175 11.05 5.86 12.99
N LEU A 176 10.85 6.86 12.14
CA LEU A 176 9.56 7.23 11.59
C LEU A 176 9.26 6.35 10.37
N MET A 177 8.34 5.41 10.54
CA MET A 177 7.93 4.52 9.48
C MET A 177 6.80 5.13 8.66
N THR A 178 6.96 5.13 7.34
CA THR A 178 5.85 5.47 6.43
C THR A 178 4.77 4.39 6.49
N SER A 179 3.57 4.66 5.94
CA SER A 179 2.49 3.65 5.91
C SER A 179 2.95 2.32 5.30
N ASN A 180 3.80 2.36 4.27
CA ASN A 180 4.35 1.18 3.60
C ASN A 180 5.66 0.66 4.23
N GLY A 181 6.18 1.31 5.26
CA GLY A 181 7.37 0.91 6.01
C GLY A 181 7.06 0.37 7.40
N ARG A 182 5.79 0.26 7.79
CA ARG A 182 5.41 -0.19 9.13
C ARG A 182 5.89 -1.61 9.43
N GLY A 183 6.34 -1.80 10.65
CA GLY A 183 6.91 -3.07 11.11
C GLY A 183 8.43 -3.20 10.89
N ILE A 184 9.11 -2.22 10.27
CA ILE A 184 10.57 -2.17 10.19
C ILE A 184 11.17 -2.19 11.61
N VAL A 185 10.59 -1.38 12.50
CA VAL A 185 10.87 -1.38 13.94
C VAL A 185 9.58 -1.74 14.67
N ASP A 186 9.68 -2.57 15.71
CA ASP A 186 8.54 -2.94 16.55
C ASP A 186 7.95 -1.68 17.20
N GLU A 187 6.68 -1.41 16.90
CA GLU A 187 5.99 -0.22 17.41
C GLU A 187 5.70 -0.28 18.92
N ARG A 188 6.02 -1.37 19.62
CA ARG A 188 6.01 -1.42 21.09
C ARG A 188 7.22 -0.70 21.70
N THR A 189 8.34 -0.66 20.99
CA THR A 189 9.55 0.04 21.45
C THR A 189 9.38 1.56 21.39
N PRO A 190 10.02 2.34 22.25
CA PRO A 190 9.93 3.80 22.18
C PRO A 190 10.32 4.38 20.82
N ARG A 191 11.30 3.79 20.15
CA ARG A 191 11.87 4.29 18.89
C ARG A 191 11.10 3.92 17.64
N GLY A 192 10.24 2.87 17.67
CA GLY A 192 9.39 2.49 16.55
C GLY A 192 8.15 3.37 16.44
N LEU A 193 8.08 4.27 15.47
CA LEU A 193 7.07 5.30 15.37
C LEU A 193 6.38 5.30 14.00
N SER A 194 5.08 5.52 13.98
CA SER A 194 4.29 5.71 12.77
C SER A 194 3.20 6.77 12.99
N GLY A 195 2.63 7.27 11.88
CA GLY A 195 1.55 8.24 11.92
C GLY A 195 2.00 9.69 11.81
N ARG A 196 1.10 10.51 11.27
CA ARG A 196 1.37 11.91 10.91
C ARG A 196 1.70 12.79 12.11
N PHE A 197 1.04 12.57 13.25
CA PHE A 197 1.26 13.37 14.45
C PHE A 197 2.74 13.32 14.86
N ARG A 198 3.31 12.12 14.95
CA ARG A 198 4.71 11.92 15.35
C ARG A 198 5.69 12.50 14.32
N THR A 199 5.34 12.41 13.04
CA THR A 199 6.14 13.02 11.96
C THR A 199 6.20 14.53 12.10
N ASN A 200 5.07 15.19 12.37
CA ASN A 200 4.97 16.64 12.53
C ASN A 200 5.72 17.16 13.78
N GLU A 201 5.84 16.32 14.80
CA GLU A 201 6.58 16.68 16.03
C GLU A 201 8.10 16.50 15.88
N LEU A 202 8.54 15.44 15.21
CA LEU A 202 9.95 15.05 15.19
C LEU A 202 10.73 15.65 14.03
N VAL A 203 10.17 15.67 12.82
CA VAL A 203 10.92 16.11 11.63
C VAL A 203 11.32 17.59 11.69
N PRO A 204 10.45 18.53 12.11
CA PRO A 204 10.85 19.94 12.23
C PRO A 204 11.93 20.22 13.29
N ASN A 205 12.07 19.31 14.26
CA ASN A 205 13.03 19.45 15.37
C ASN A 205 14.31 18.60 15.18
N ALA A 206 14.41 17.88 14.07
CA ALA A 206 15.61 17.12 13.73
C ALA A 206 16.68 18.03 13.11
N ASP A 207 17.92 17.89 13.56
CA ASP A 207 19.07 18.56 12.93
C ASP A 207 19.62 17.78 11.73
N VAL A 208 19.51 16.43 11.76
CA VAL A 208 19.83 15.55 10.64
C VAL A 208 18.73 14.50 10.47
N ILE A 209 18.30 14.33 9.24
CA ILE A 209 17.29 13.35 8.85
C ILE A 209 17.92 12.37 7.88
N LEU A 210 17.82 11.08 8.18
CA LEU A 210 18.17 10.00 7.25
C LEU A 210 16.90 9.40 6.68
N ALA A 211 16.62 9.64 5.40
CA ALA A 211 15.50 9.06 4.68
C ALA A 211 15.95 7.82 3.88
N VAL A 212 15.45 6.64 4.21
CA VAL A 212 15.85 5.36 3.61
C VAL A 212 14.67 4.68 2.92
N GLY A 213 14.81 4.39 1.62
CA GLY A 213 13.82 3.67 0.84
C GLY A 213 12.44 4.32 0.87
N THR A 214 12.41 5.66 0.91
CA THR A 214 11.20 6.47 0.90
C THR A 214 11.37 7.66 -0.03
N ARG A 215 10.29 7.94 -0.81
CA ARG A 215 10.22 9.16 -1.63
C ARG A 215 10.25 10.45 -0.79
N PHE A 216 10.22 10.30 0.50
CA PHE A 216 10.23 11.40 1.47
C PHE A 216 9.26 12.52 1.08
N SER A 217 8.08 12.13 0.59
CA SER A 217 7.11 13.12 0.11
C SER A 217 6.47 13.91 1.23
N MET A 218 6.49 13.39 2.48
CA MET A 218 5.93 13.99 3.71
C MET A 218 4.63 14.80 3.49
N ALA A 219 4.27 14.98 2.24
CA ALA A 219 3.00 15.57 1.85
C ALA A 219 1.89 14.65 2.34
N SER A 220 0.86 15.23 2.86
CA SER A 220 -0.25 14.46 3.35
C SER A 220 -0.79 13.57 2.23
N ASN A 221 -0.82 12.28 2.47
CA ASN A 221 -1.64 11.39 1.71
C ASN A 221 -3.07 11.95 1.71
N MET A 222 -3.73 11.97 0.57
CA MET A 222 -5.12 12.37 0.38
C MET A 222 -5.44 13.88 0.40
N GLY A 223 -4.52 14.73 -0.02
CA GLY A 223 -4.84 16.17 -0.23
C GLY A 223 -5.20 16.94 1.03
N LEU A 224 -4.85 16.44 2.22
CA LEU A 224 -5.16 17.04 3.50
C LEU A 224 -4.16 18.12 3.93
N GLY A 225 -3.62 18.87 3.00
CA GLY A 225 -2.87 20.11 3.20
C GLY A 225 -1.60 20.02 4.04
N GLY A 226 -0.55 20.66 3.56
CA GLY A 226 0.69 20.95 4.28
C GLY A 226 1.69 19.80 4.35
N GLY A 227 2.81 19.97 3.67
CA GLY A 227 4.03 19.17 3.91
C GLY A 227 4.57 19.39 5.32
N VAL A 228 5.46 18.53 5.76
CA VAL A 228 6.22 18.73 7.00
C VAL A 228 7.34 19.74 6.71
N THR A 229 7.57 20.66 7.62
CA THR A 229 8.72 21.56 7.52
C THR A 229 10.00 20.76 7.83
N VAL A 230 10.92 20.73 6.88
CA VAL A 230 12.25 20.12 7.04
C VAL A 230 13.26 21.26 7.26
N THR A 231 13.77 21.37 8.46
CA THR A 231 14.76 22.41 8.85
C THR A 231 16.17 21.87 8.94
N GLY A 232 16.31 20.57 9.22
CA GLY A 232 17.58 19.89 9.34
C GLY A 232 18.15 19.45 7.99
N LYS A 233 19.38 18.97 8.01
CA LYS A 233 20.07 18.41 6.83
C LYS A 233 19.50 17.05 6.47
N LEU A 234 19.16 16.86 5.19
CA LEU A 234 18.58 15.63 4.69
C LEU A 234 19.66 14.77 4.01
N ILE A 235 19.82 13.54 4.50
CA ILE A 235 20.51 12.45 3.79
C ILE A 235 19.43 11.56 3.21
N GLN A 236 19.42 11.34 1.89
CA GLN A 236 18.41 10.50 1.26
C GLN A 236 19.04 9.33 0.52
N CYS A 237 18.60 8.11 0.87
CA CYS A 237 18.97 6.86 0.23
C CYS A 237 17.78 6.30 -0.54
N ASP A 238 17.90 6.16 -1.85
CA ASP A 238 16.94 5.52 -2.72
C ASP A 238 17.66 4.87 -3.91
N VAL A 239 17.09 3.79 -4.48
CA VAL A 239 17.61 3.15 -5.70
C VAL A 239 17.27 3.97 -6.96
N ASP A 240 16.29 4.86 -6.86
CA ASP A 240 15.76 5.68 -7.97
C ASP A 240 16.29 7.12 -7.80
N SER A 241 17.27 7.50 -8.65
CA SER A 241 17.86 8.83 -8.63
C SER A 241 16.84 9.95 -8.80
N ASP A 242 15.74 9.72 -9.52
CA ASP A 242 14.69 10.71 -9.77
C ASP A 242 13.87 11.04 -8.51
N GLU A 243 13.94 10.20 -7.47
CA GLU A 243 13.26 10.43 -6.19
C GLU A 243 14.14 11.17 -5.17
N ILE A 244 15.49 11.13 -5.35
CA ILE A 244 16.41 11.81 -4.44
C ILE A 244 16.34 13.33 -4.67
N GLY A 245 16.09 14.08 -3.61
CA GLY A 245 15.99 15.54 -3.67
C GLY A 245 14.72 16.08 -4.33
N ARG A 246 13.82 15.21 -4.81
CA ARG A 246 12.63 15.60 -5.55
C ARG A 246 11.64 16.45 -4.73
N ASN A 247 11.43 16.09 -3.48
CA ASN A 247 10.46 16.75 -2.61
C ASN A 247 11.11 17.73 -1.64
N TYR A 248 12.32 17.42 -1.19
CA TYR A 248 13.14 18.24 -0.31
C TYR A 248 14.61 18.14 -0.75
N PRO A 249 15.36 19.24 -0.78
CA PRO A 249 16.77 19.19 -1.15
C PRO A 249 17.55 18.22 -0.25
N ALA A 250 18.28 17.30 -0.85
CA ALA A 250 19.17 16.41 -0.13
C ALA A 250 20.56 17.03 0.00
N GLU A 251 21.10 17.09 1.22
CA GLU A 251 22.49 17.47 1.48
C GLU A 251 23.44 16.38 0.98
N ILE A 252 23.07 15.10 1.23
CA ILE A 252 23.81 13.94 0.76
C ILE A 252 22.84 13.00 0.05
N ALA A 253 23.17 12.64 -1.19
CA ALA A 253 22.41 11.76 -2.06
C ALA A 253 23.09 10.39 -2.15
N LEU A 254 22.47 9.35 -1.58
CA LEU A 254 22.97 7.98 -1.60
C LEU A 254 22.14 7.15 -2.57
N GLN A 255 22.54 7.10 -3.85
CA GLN A 255 21.85 6.29 -4.86
C GLN A 255 22.34 4.84 -4.77
N SER A 256 21.69 4.03 -3.93
CA SER A 256 22.06 2.63 -3.73
C SER A 256 20.91 1.83 -3.10
N ASP A 257 21.08 0.50 -3.01
CA ASP A 257 20.20 -0.39 -2.26
C ASP A 257 20.19 -0.03 -0.77
N ALA A 258 18.99 -0.05 -0.16
CA ALA A 258 18.82 0.34 1.24
C ALA A 258 19.62 -0.54 2.21
N LYS A 259 19.71 -1.87 1.97
CA LYS A 259 20.41 -2.79 2.85
C LYS A 259 21.93 -2.55 2.81
N LEU A 260 22.47 -2.40 1.61
CA LEU A 260 23.90 -2.14 1.44
C LEU A 260 24.29 -0.79 2.07
N THR A 261 23.49 0.25 1.81
CA THR A 261 23.72 1.59 2.35
C THR A 261 23.66 1.61 3.88
N THR A 262 22.61 1.01 4.46
CA THR A 262 22.44 1.04 5.92
C THR A 262 23.49 0.19 6.62
N ALA A 263 23.91 -0.95 6.06
CA ALA A 263 25.03 -1.74 6.58
C ALA A 263 26.36 -0.96 6.56
N ALA A 264 26.66 -0.27 5.44
CA ALA A 264 27.86 0.55 5.32
C ALA A 264 27.86 1.73 6.31
N LEU A 265 26.68 2.37 6.52
CA LEU A 265 26.53 3.44 7.52
C LEU A 265 26.71 2.90 8.95
N CYS A 266 26.20 1.71 9.29
CA CYS A 266 26.45 1.10 10.60
C CYS A 266 27.94 0.93 10.87
N GLU A 267 28.69 0.44 9.88
CA GLU A 267 30.14 0.26 10.00
C GLU A 267 30.88 1.59 10.18
N ALA A 268 30.62 2.57 9.31
CA ALA A 268 31.27 3.88 9.36
C ALA A 268 30.94 4.65 10.66
N LEU A 269 29.72 4.55 11.16
CA LEU A 269 29.30 5.20 12.40
C LEU A 269 30.02 4.70 13.64
N ARG A 270 30.62 3.52 13.65
CA ARG A 270 31.42 3.02 14.78
C ARG A 270 32.60 3.93 15.09
N ALA A 271 33.14 4.61 14.07
CA ALA A 271 34.26 5.56 14.22
C ALA A 271 33.78 6.99 14.53
N HIS A 272 32.58 7.37 14.14
CA HIS A 272 32.16 8.77 14.15
C HIS A 272 30.99 9.08 15.12
N ASN A 273 30.36 8.06 15.69
CA ASN A 273 29.18 8.28 16.52
C ASN A 273 29.53 8.82 17.91
N LYS A 274 28.98 9.99 18.26
CA LYS A 274 29.09 10.52 19.62
C LYS A 274 28.04 9.89 20.54
N LYS A 275 28.33 9.81 21.81
CA LYS A 275 27.34 9.36 22.81
C LYS A 275 26.26 10.42 23.01
N ARG A 276 25.00 10.03 22.93
CA ARG A 276 23.81 10.87 23.16
C ARG A 276 23.07 10.47 24.43
N VAL A 277 22.31 11.39 24.98
CA VAL A 277 21.32 11.07 26.01
C VAL A 277 20.19 10.29 25.36
N SER A 278 19.68 9.24 26.05
CA SER A 278 18.52 8.50 25.53
C SER A 278 17.29 9.40 25.44
N ARG A 279 16.60 9.29 24.32
CA ARG A 279 15.33 9.96 24.05
C ARG A 279 14.11 9.05 24.34
N ASP A 280 14.30 7.87 24.90
CA ASP A 280 13.20 6.88 25.07
C ASP A 280 12.03 7.41 25.90
N ALA A 281 12.31 8.22 26.93
CA ALA A 281 11.25 8.86 27.73
C ALA A 281 10.44 9.90 26.92
N GLU A 282 11.13 10.76 26.13
CA GLU A 282 10.50 11.72 25.22
C GLU A 282 9.63 11.02 24.17
N LEU A 283 10.17 9.94 23.57
CA LEU A 283 9.47 9.19 22.54
C LEU A 283 8.27 8.41 23.07
N SER A 284 8.36 7.93 24.31
CA SER A 284 7.20 7.32 25.00
C SER A 284 6.12 8.35 25.29
N ASP A 285 6.47 9.53 25.82
CA ASP A 285 5.52 10.65 26.02
C ASP A 285 4.85 11.06 24.70
N LEU A 286 5.62 11.10 23.59
CA LEU A 286 5.07 11.41 22.28
C LEU A 286 4.01 10.38 21.83
N LYS A 287 4.21 9.09 22.12
CA LYS A 287 3.22 8.04 21.88
C LYS A 287 1.96 8.23 22.72
N ASP A 288 2.13 8.56 23.98
CA ASP A 288 1.01 8.79 24.90
C ASP A 288 0.19 10.01 24.46
N ARG A 289 0.84 11.11 24.05
CA ARG A 289 0.17 12.29 23.50
C ARG A 289 -0.59 11.98 22.20
N GLN A 290 -0.07 11.16 21.32
CA GLN A 290 -0.80 10.74 20.12
C GLN A 290 -2.05 9.92 20.52
N THR A 291 -1.91 8.99 21.44
CA THR A 291 -3.03 8.16 21.93
C THR A 291 -4.08 9.04 22.58
N ALA A 292 -3.67 10.01 23.41
CA ALA A 292 -4.58 10.99 24.01
C ALA A 292 -5.29 11.85 22.94
N GLY A 293 -4.59 12.26 21.89
CA GLY A 293 -5.17 12.99 20.75
C GLY A 293 -6.23 12.20 19.98
N MET A 294 -6.20 10.87 20.06
CA MET A 294 -7.18 9.97 19.46
C MET A 294 -8.29 9.53 20.45
N ALA A 295 -8.32 10.04 21.67
CA ALA A 295 -9.24 9.60 22.71
C ALA A 295 -10.74 9.75 22.35
N GLY A 296 -11.09 10.70 21.47
CA GLY A 296 -12.46 10.86 20.95
C GLY A 296 -12.91 9.77 19.97
N MET A 297 -11.97 8.94 19.47
CA MET A 297 -12.24 7.88 18.49
C MET A 297 -12.47 6.52 19.17
N THR A 298 -13.31 6.49 20.21
CA THR A 298 -13.51 5.31 21.08
C THR A 298 -14.00 4.09 20.33
N TRP A 299 -14.87 4.26 19.35
CA TRP A 299 -15.40 3.17 18.55
C TRP A 299 -14.30 2.54 17.67
N GLN A 300 -13.55 3.36 16.92
CA GLN A 300 -12.44 2.89 16.07
C GLN A 300 -11.36 2.23 16.92
N ALA A 301 -11.03 2.80 18.07
CA ALA A 301 -10.05 2.24 19.01
C ALA A 301 -10.49 0.87 19.54
N GLY A 302 -11.76 0.73 19.90
CA GLY A 302 -12.34 -0.55 20.33
C GLY A 302 -12.23 -1.63 19.26
N MET A 303 -12.58 -1.32 18.00
CA MET A 303 -12.47 -2.25 16.89
C MET A 303 -11.01 -2.62 16.58
N SER A 304 -10.12 -1.63 16.58
CA SER A 304 -8.68 -1.84 16.38
C SER A 304 -8.08 -2.74 17.46
N SER A 305 -8.42 -2.49 18.74
CA SER A 305 -7.98 -3.34 19.87
C SER A 305 -8.52 -4.75 19.75
N ALA A 306 -9.80 -4.92 19.41
CA ALA A 306 -10.41 -6.24 19.20
C ALA A 306 -9.66 -7.07 18.15
N ILE A 307 -9.20 -6.42 17.06
CA ILE A 307 -8.39 -7.07 16.03
C ILE A 307 -7.00 -7.41 16.59
N ARG A 308 -6.32 -6.43 17.22
CA ARG A 308 -4.92 -6.61 17.67
C ARG A 308 -4.78 -7.69 18.75
N GLU A 309 -5.73 -7.76 19.67
CA GLU A 309 -5.68 -8.67 20.81
C GLU A 309 -5.77 -10.15 20.42
N VAL A 310 -6.40 -10.47 19.28
CA VAL A 310 -6.59 -11.85 18.83
C VAL A 310 -5.68 -12.23 17.67
N LEU A 311 -5.17 -11.25 16.93
CA LEU A 311 -4.28 -11.50 15.81
C LEU A 311 -2.89 -11.91 16.34
N PRO A 312 -2.29 -13.02 15.89
CA PRO A 312 -0.92 -13.38 16.23
C PRO A 312 0.08 -12.24 15.97
N GLU A 313 1.23 -12.25 16.65
CA GLU A 313 2.26 -11.21 16.48
C GLU A 313 2.77 -11.10 15.04
N ASP A 314 2.84 -12.23 14.32
CA ASP A 314 3.24 -12.33 12.92
C ASP A 314 2.05 -12.34 11.96
N GLY A 315 0.83 -12.17 12.47
CA GLY A 315 -0.39 -12.04 11.69
C GLY A 315 -0.37 -10.77 10.83
N ILE A 316 -1.01 -10.84 9.70
CA ILE A 316 -0.94 -9.79 8.66
C ILE A 316 -2.28 -9.05 8.57
N VAL A 317 -2.22 -7.72 8.54
CA VAL A 317 -3.37 -6.85 8.29
C VAL A 317 -3.23 -6.21 6.92
N VAL A 318 -4.26 -6.35 6.09
CA VAL A 318 -4.42 -5.58 4.85
C VAL A 318 -5.53 -4.56 5.05
N SER A 319 -5.16 -3.28 5.12
CA SER A 319 -6.07 -2.19 5.49
C SER A 319 -6.43 -1.32 4.30
N GLU A 320 -7.72 -1.16 4.07
CA GLU A 320 -8.29 -0.23 3.11
C GLU A 320 -8.79 1.06 3.76
N SER A 321 -9.23 2.00 2.94
CA SER A 321 -9.78 3.30 3.35
C SER A 321 -11.18 3.15 3.95
N THR A 322 -11.25 2.94 5.26
CA THR A 322 -12.46 2.95 6.08
C THR A 322 -12.18 3.68 7.40
N GLN A 323 -13.18 3.99 8.21
CA GLN A 323 -12.98 4.72 9.47
C GLN A 323 -11.98 4.01 10.41
N VAL A 324 -12.12 2.69 10.55
CA VAL A 324 -11.16 1.87 11.32
C VAL A 324 -9.82 1.80 10.59
N GLY A 325 -9.82 1.69 9.26
CA GLY A 325 -8.60 1.69 8.44
C GLY A 325 -7.78 2.98 8.60
N TYR A 326 -8.43 4.14 8.62
CA TYR A 326 -7.76 5.42 8.88
C TYR A 326 -7.18 5.50 10.30
N PHE A 327 -7.90 5.00 11.30
CA PHE A 327 -7.41 4.91 12.66
C PHE A 327 -6.18 4.01 12.76
N ILE A 328 -6.21 2.82 12.14
CA ILE A 328 -5.10 1.88 12.03
C ILE A 328 -3.89 2.53 11.35
N GLN A 329 -4.10 3.18 10.20
CA GLN A 329 -3.03 3.85 9.44
C GLN A 329 -2.47 5.07 10.17
N GLY A 330 -3.30 5.75 10.95
CA GLY A 330 -2.91 6.88 11.81
C GLY A 330 -2.04 6.53 13.00
N GLY A 331 -1.75 5.25 13.23
CA GLY A 331 -0.94 4.75 14.35
C GLY A 331 -1.76 4.19 15.51
N GLY A 332 -3.07 4.00 15.33
CA GLY A 332 -3.98 3.41 16.32
C GLY A 332 -3.98 1.86 16.34
N PHE A 333 -3.06 1.22 15.63
CA PHE A 333 -2.87 -0.23 15.61
C PHE A 333 -1.37 -0.52 15.58
N PRO A 334 -0.78 -1.09 16.63
CA PRO A 334 0.66 -1.35 16.64
C PRO A 334 1.04 -2.53 15.73
N VAL A 335 2.08 -2.34 14.93
CA VAL A 335 2.67 -3.34 14.03
C VAL A 335 4.00 -3.80 14.61
N TYR A 336 4.19 -5.12 14.71
CA TYR A 336 5.32 -5.71 15.46
C TYR A 336 6.41 -6.27 14.57
N LYS A 337 6.07 -6.73 13.38
CA LYS A 337 6.97 -7.46 12.48
C LYS A 337 7.00 -6.85 11.08
N PRO A 338 8.14 -6.95 10.37
CA PRO A 338 8.21 -6.59 8.96
C PRO A 338 7.19 -7.37 8.12
N ARG A 339 6.66 -6.72 7.08
CA ARG A 339 5.72 -7.33 6.13
C ARG A 339 4.44 -7.88 6.75
N SER A 340 4.03 -7.34 7.92
CA SER A 340 2.77 -7.71 8.58
C SER A 340 1.66 -6.66 8.44
N PHE A 341 1.91 -5.57 7.69
CA PHE A 341 0.93 -4.53 7.42
C PHE A 341 1.00 -4.05 5.97
N PHE A 342 -0.16 -4.05 5.29
CA PHE A 342 -0.30 -3.59 3.91
C PHE A 342 -1.44 -2.59 3.80
N THR A 343 -1.26 -1.58 2.94
CA THR A 343 -2.28 -0.58 2.63
C THR A 343 -2.10 -0.09 1.19
N SER A 344 -3.14 0.51 0.60
CA SER A 344 -3.09 1.11 -0.73
C SER A 344 -2.04 2.22 -0.85
N GLY A 345 -1.44 2.63 0.26
CA GLY A 345 -0.37 3.59 0.31
C GLY A 345 -0.75 4.93 -0.31
N TYR A 346 0.08 5.41 -1.23
CA TYR A 346 -0.08 6.71 -1.86
C TYR A 346 -1.35 6.85 -2.70
N GLN A 347 -1.77 5.78 -3.38
CA GLN A 347 -2.92 5.84 -4.31
C GLN A 347 -4.26 5.95 -3.59
N GLY A 348 -4.41 5.36 -2.40
CA GLY A 348 -5.66 5.39 -1.67
C GLY A 348 -6.85 4.75 -2.40
N THR A 349 -6.58 3.79 -3.29
CA THR A 349 -7.60 3.20 -4.18
C THR A 349 -8.59 2.36 -3.40
N LEU A 350 -9.87 2.64 -3.56
CA LEU A 350 -10.95 1.76 -3.08
C LEU A 350 -10.97 0.45 -3.86
N GLY A 351 -11.36 -0.63 -3.20
CA GLY A 351 -11.33 -1.98 -3.77
C GLY A 351 -9.95 -2.66 -3.72
N TYR A 352 -8.96 -2.01 -3.12
CA TYR A 352 -7.60 -2.57 -2.96
C TYR A 352 -7.56 -3.71 -1.94
N GLY A 353 -8.28 -3.56 -0.81
CA GLY A 353 -8.08 -4.38 0.40
C GLY A 353 -8.33 -5.86 0.17
N TYR A 354 -9.51 -6.22 -0.27
CA TYR A 354 -9.94 -7.61 -0.36
C TYR A 354 -9.11 -8.45 -1.36
N PRO A 355 -8.96 -8.07 -2.65
CA PRO A 355 -8.18 -8.88 -3.60
C PRO A 355 -6.68 -8.94 -3.24
N THR A 356 -6.15 -7.88 -2.66
CA THR A 356 -4.77 -7.87 -2.15
C THR A 356 -4.61 -8.88 -1.02
N ALA A 357 -5.55 -8.90 -0.07
CA ALA A 357 -5.52 -9.83 1.06
C ALA A 357 -5.60 -11.30 0.62
N LEU A 358 -6.38 -11.62 -0.42
CA LEU A 358 -6.38 -12.95 -1.02
C LEU A 358 -4.98 -13.33 -1.52
N GLY A 359 -4.31 -12.42 -2.23
CA GLY A 359 -2.93 -12.63 -2.68
C GLY A 359 -1.94 -12.79 -1.53
N VAL A 360 -2.07 -11.96 -0.50
CA VAL A 360 -1.24 -12.04 0.72
C VAL A 360 -1.44 -13.37 1.43
N GLN A 361 -2.69 -13.85 1.58
CA GLN A 361 -2.97 -15.14 2.22
C GLN A 361 -2.40 -16.32 1.44
N ILE A 362 -2.48 -16.30 0.12
CA ILE A 362 -1.87 -17.34 -0.73
C ILE A 362 -0.34 -17.31 -0.61
N GLY A 363 0.26 -16.13 -0.54
CA GLY A 363 1.70 -15.98 -0.36
C GLY A 363 2.20 -16.31 1.06
N ASN A 364 1.30 -16.39 2.03
CA ASN A 364 1.59 -16.69 3.44
C ASN A 364 0.57 -17.70 3.98
N PRO A 365 0.60 -18.96 3.50
CA PRO A 365 -0.43 -19.96 3.83
C PRO A 365 -0.50 -20.30 5.31
N ASP A 366 0.61 -20.18 6.03
CA ASP A 366 0.73 -20.54 7.45
C ASP A 366 0.34 -19.40 8.40
N LYS A 367 0.25 -18.16 7.88
CA LYS A 367 -0.10 -16.99 8.69
C LYS A 367 -1.60 -16.70 8.68
N VAL A 368 -2.04 -15.99 9.70
CA VAL A 368 -3.38 -15.41 9.75
C VAL A 368 -3.36 -14.07 9.01
N VAL A 369 -4.23 -13.93 8.01
CA VAL A 369 -4.40 -12.67 7.28
C VAL A 369 -5.80 -12.13 7.55
N VAL A 370 -5.88 -10.87 7.94
CA VAL A 370 -7.14 -10.13 8.15
C VAL A 370 -7.20 -8.97 7.17
N SER A 371 -8.27 -8.92 6.38
CA SER A 371 -8.57 -7.78 5.50
C SER A 371 -9.54 -6.83 6.17
N VAL A 372 -9.23 -5.53 6.21
CA VAL A 372 -10.05 -4.46 6.80
C VAL A 372 -10.57 -3.59 5.69
N ASN A 373 -11.86 -3.67 5.39
CA ASN A 373 -12.51 -2.98 4.28
C ASN A 373 -13.71 -2.16 4.74
N GLY A 374 -14.02 -1.08 4.03
CA GLY A 374 -15.32 -0.45 4.08
C GLY A 374 -16.27 -1.12 3.10
N ASP A 375 -17.57 -0.98 3.33
CA ASP A 375 -18.64 -1.52 2.48
C ASP A 375 -18.52 -1.06 1.02
N GLY A 376 -18.37 0.24 0.78
CA GLY A 376 -18.21 0.78 -0.57
C GLY A 376 -16.94 0.30 -1.27
N GLY A 377 -15.83 0.16 -0.54
CA GLY A 377 -14.58 -0.39 -1.07
C GLY A 377 -14.69 -1.87 -1.39
N PHE A 378 -15.27 -2.67 -0.49
CA PHE A 378 -15.46 -4.10 -0.67
C PHE A 378 -16.32 -4.43 -1.91
N MET A 379 -17.37 -3.63 -2.16
CA MET A 379 -18.27 -3.83 -3.30
C MET A 379 -17.59 -3.69 -4.67
N TYR A 380 -16.44 -3.00 -4.79
CA TYR A 380 -15.70 -2.93 -6.05
C TYR A 380 -15.15 -4.29 -6.51
N ASN A 381 -14.89 -5.20 -5.58
CA ASN A 381 -14.30 -6.51 -5.86
C ASN A 381 -15.03 -7.67 -5.12
N VAL A 382 -16.30 -7.50 -4.81
CA VAL A 382 -17.15 -8.49 -4.12
C VAL A 382 -17.18 -9.83 -4.86
N GLN A 383 -17.07 -9.84 -6.19
CA GLN A 383 -17.03 -11.05 -7.02
C GLN A 383 -15.84 -11.96 -6.68
N GLU A 384 -14.80 -11.47 -6.02
CA GLU A 384 -13.65 -12.28 -5.59
C GLU A 384 -14.00 -13.23 -4.43
N LEU A 385 -15.21 -13.13 -3.84
CA LEU A 385 -15.73 -14.17 -2.96
C LEU A 385 -15.76 -15.53 -3.66
N SER A 386 -16.03 -15.55 -4.98
CA SER A 386 -15.96 -16.78 -5.77
C SER A 386 -14.53 -17.35 -5.86
N THR A 387 -13.52 -16.48 -5.92
CA THR A 387 -12.11 -16.88 -5.90
C THR A 387 -11.74 -17.42 -4.53
N GLN A 388 -12.15 -16.75 -3.46
CA GLN A 388 -11.91 -17.20 -2.09
C GLN A 388 -12.49 -18.59 -1.84
N ALA A 389 -13.77 -18.80 -2.18
CA ALA A 389 -14.45 -20.07 -2.01
C ALA A 389 -13.85 -21.17 -2.92
N GLN A 390 -13.60 -20.86 -4.20
CA GLN A 390 -13.10 -21.86 -5.16
C GLN A 390 -11.75 -22.46 -4.76
N TYR A 391 -10.89 -21.69 -4.11
CA TYR A 391 -9.53 -22.12 -3.72
C TYR A 391 -9.40 -22.37 -2.21
N ASP A 392 -10.51 -22.33 -1.48
CA ASP A 392 -10.57 -22.51 -0.02
C ASP A 392 -9.52 -21.64 0.70
N ILE A 393 -9.45 -20.35 0.32
CA ILE A 393 -8.45 -19.42 0.85
C ILE A 393 -8.88 -19.00 2.25
N PRO A 394 -8.13 -19.34 3.34
CA PRO A 394 -8.52 -19.09 4.72
C PRO A 394 -8.34 -17.62 5.15
N LEU A 395 -8.67 -16.69 4.27
CA LEU A 395 -8.67 -15.27 4.55
C LEU A 395 -9.87 -14.90 5.42
N ILE A 396 -9.66 -14.04 6.41
CA ILE A 396 -10.73 -13.44 7.20
C ILE A 396 -10.93 -11.99 6.73
N THR A 397 -12.11 -11.71 6.20
CA THR A 397 -12.46 -10.40 5.66
C THR A 397 -13.41 -9.68 6.60
N LEU A 398 -13.01 -8.50 7.09
CA LEU A 398 -13.87 -7.60 7.84
C LEU A 398 -14.45 -6.55 6.90
N VAL A 399 -15.77 -6.39 6.91
CA VAL A 399 -16.49 -5.35 6.16
C VAL A 399 -17.20 -4.43 7.14
N PHE A 400 -16.68 -3.22 7.29
CA PHE A 400 -17.28 -2.17 8.12
C PHE A 400 -18.35 -1.47 7.31
N ASN A 401 -19.62 -1.69 7.68
CA ASN A 401 -20.80 -1.29 6.93
C ASN A 401 -21.55 -0.16 7.64
N ASP A 402 -21.48 1.07 7.09
CA ASP A 402 -22.30 2.22 7.51
C ASP A 402 -23.32 2.64 6.43
N GLY A 403 -23.33 1.97 5.28
CA GLY A 403 -24.19 2.29 4.14
C GLY A 403 -23.82 3.61 3.46
N LEU A 404 -22.55 4.02 3.52
CA LEU A 404 -22.10 5.31 3.01
C LEU A 404 -20.71 5.27 2.37
N PHE A 405 -20.49 6.13 1.37
CA PHE A 405 -19.16 6.66 1.11
C PHE A 405 -18.83 7.75 2.16
N GLY A 406 -18.66 7.34 3.43
CA GLY A 406 -18.66 8.23 4.58
C GLY A 406 -17.62 9.36 4.53
N ASN A 407 -16.41 9.09 4.05
CA ASN A 407 -15.38 10.12 3.90
C ASN A 407 -15.72 11.14 2.79
N VAL A 408 -16.27 10.67 1.66
CA VAL A 408 -16.71 11.54 0.57
C VAL A 408 -17.84 12.45 1.05
N ARG A 409 -18.84 11.88 1.75
CA ARG A 409 -19.96 12.62 2.33
C ARG A 409 -19.47 13.72 3.28
N ARG A 410 -18.60 13.38 4.21
CA ARG A 410 -18.00 14.33 5.14
C ARG A 410 -17.31 15.48 4.42
N ILE A 411 -16.51 15.18 3.37
CA ILE A 411 -15.82 16.21 2.57
C ILE A 411 -16.85 17.11 1.88
N GLN A 412 -17.90 16.54 1.31
CA GLN A 412 -18.96 17.30 0.64
C GLN A 412 -19.66 18.22 1.64
N GLU A 413 -20.12 17.71 2.77
CA GLU A 413 -20.82 18.48 3.81
C GLU A 413 -19.97 19.63 4.36
N GLN A 414 -18.67 19.39 4.56
CA GLN A 414 -17.74 20.43 5.05
C GLN A 414 -17.41 21.50 4.00
N LYS A 415 -17.25 21.12 2.73
CA LYS A 415 -16.85 22.05 1.67
C LYS A 415 -18.02 22.76 0.98
N TYR A 416 -19.22 22.18 1.04
CA TYR A 416 -20.38 22.65 0.27
C TYR A 416 -21.59 22.95 1.16
N ASN A 417 -21.36 23.56 2.33
CA ASN A 417 -22.40 24.06 3.27
C ASN A 417 -23.44 22.99 3.65
N GLY A 418 -23.00 21.80 3.94
CA GLY A 418 -23.89 20.69 4.34
C GLY A 418 -24.52 19.92 3.17
N HIS A 419 -24.26 20.30 1.92
CA HIS A 419 -24.77 19.58 0.76
C HIS A 419 -23.95 18.33 0.47
N SER A 420 -24.65 17.18 0.34
CA SER A 420 -24.05 15.92 -0.10
C SER A 420 -24.94 15.26 -1.15
N MET A 421 -24.30 14.50 -2.07
CA MET A 421 -25.01 13.77 -3.11
C MET A 421 -24.27 12.48 -3.47
N SER A 422 -25.03 11.45 -3.85
CA SER A 422 -24.51 10.16 -4.35
C SER A 422 -23.55 9.46 -3.38
N THR A 423 -23.76 9.61 -2.07
CA THR A 423 -22.92 9.02 -1.02
C THR A 423 -23.62 7.93 -0.21
N ASP A 424 -24.96 7.83 -0.29
CA ASP A 424 -25.72 6.75 0.32
C ASP A 424 -25.59 5.47 -0.52
N LEU A 425 -25.34 4.34 0.14
CA LEU A 425 -25.22 3.03 -0.46
C LEU A 425 -26.40 2.15 -0.05
N ASN A 426 -26.92 1.37 -0.99
CA ASN A 426 -27.89 0.33 -0.74
C ASN A 426 -27.18 -1.03 -0.76
N ASN A 427 -26.63 -1.40 0.37
CA ASN A 427 -25.84 -2.61 0.52
C ASN A 427 -26.70 -3.86 0.72
N PRO A 428 -26.25 -5.04 0.26
CA PRO A 428 -26.80 -6.31 0.70
C PRO A 428 -26.43 -6.60 2.17
N ASP A 429 -27.03 -7.61 2.77
CA ASP A 429 -26.49 -8.30 3.92
C ASP A 429 -25.22 -9.04 3.49
N PHE A 430 -24.04 -8.54 3.91
CA PHE A 430 -22.76 -9.08 3.45
C PHE A 430 -22.47 -10.47 4.02
N ALA A 431 -22.96 -10.78 5.22
CA ALA A 431 -22.83 -12.11 5.80
C ALA A 431 -23.64 -13.15 5.00
N ALA A 432 -24.89 -12.83 4.70
CA ALA A 432 -25.72 -13.68 3.85
C ALA A 432 -25.17 -13.82 2.43
N LEU A 433 -24.63 -12.74 1.86
CA LEU A 433 -24.00 -12.76 0.54
C LEU A 433 -22.76 -13.68 0.53
N ALA A 434 -21.92 -13.65 1.56
CA ALA A 434 -20.77 -14.53 1.67
C ALA A 434 -21.16 -16.00 1.68
N GLU A 435 -22.21 -16.37 2.42
CA GLU A 435 -22.76 -17.73 2.47
C GLU A 435 -23.23 -18.21 1.08
N LEU A 436 -23.84 -17.35 0.27
CA LEU A 436 -24.24 -17.69 -1.11
C LEU A 436 -23.03 -18.02 -2.01
N PHE A 437 -21.86 -17.51 -1.70
CA PHE A 437 -20.59 -17.84 -2.38
C PHE A 437 -19.88 -19.07 -1.78
N GLY A 438 -20.33 -19.57 -0.62
CA GLY A 438 -19.66 -20.65 0.12
C GLY A 438 -18.56 -20.18 1.06
N VAL A 439 -18.54 -18.90 1.42
CA VAL A 439 -17.68 -18.30 2.44
C VAL A 439 -18.48 -18.13 3.72
N THR A 440 -17.93 -18.54 4.88
CA THR A 440 -18.66 -18.44 6.15
C THR A 440 -18.92 -16.98 6.53
N GLY A 441 -20.19 -16.62 6.68
CA GLY A 441 -20.67 -15.27 7.00
C GLY A 441 -20.94 -15.08 8.50
N TYR A 442 -20.51 -13.95 9.05
CA TYR A 442 -20.85 -13.53 10.40
C TYR A 442 -21.28 -12.06 10.41
N GLN A 443 -22.14 -11.71 11.35
CA GLN A 443 -22.53 -10.31 11.60
C GLN A 443 -22.28 -9.96 13.05
N VAL A 444 -21.68 -8.81 13.33
CA VAL A 444 -21.35 -8.31 14.66
C VAL A 444 -21.63 -6.81 14.78
N GLN A 445 -21.94 -6.35 16.01
CA GLN A 445 -22.30 -4.96 16.29
C GLN A 445 -21.36 -4.27 17.27
N SER A 446 -20.48 -5.00 17.94
CA SER A 446 -19.61 -4.49 18.98
C SER A 446 -18.19 -5.03 18.88
N ALA A 447 -17.23 -4.32 19.48
CA ALA A 447 -15.84 -4.77 19.58
C ALA A 447 -15.70 -6.11 20.32
N ALA A 448 -16.54 -6.35 21.34
CA ALA A 448 -16.53 -7.61 22.09
C ALA A 448 -17.00 -8.79 21.21
N GLU A 449 -18.07 -8.59 20.42
CA GLU A 449 -18.53 -9.59 19.47
C GLU A 449 -17.50 -9.81 18.35
N LEU A 450 -16.90 -8.72 17.81
CA LEU A 450 -15.84 -8.81 16.81
C LEU A 450 -14.67 -9.65 17.35
N LYS A 451 -14.20 -9.37 18.56
CA LYS A 451 -13.11 -10.11 19.19
C LYS A 451 -13.42 -11.61 19.29
N THR A 452 -14.62 -11.96 19.77
CA THR A 452 -15.06 -13.35 19.92
C THR A 452 -15.18 -14.07 18.58
N THR A 453 -15.83 -13.42 17.61
CA THR A 453 -16.06 -13.98 16.26
C THR A 453 -14.75 -14.12 15.48
N LEU A 454 -13.88 -13.10 15.56
CA LEU A 454 -12.57 -13.17 14.92
C LEU A 454 -11.67 -14.25 15.52
N SER A 455 -11.68 -14.42 16.86
CA SER A 455 -10.96 -15.53 17.52
C SER A 455 -11.42 -16.89 17.00
N ARG A 456 -12.73 -17.06 16.81
CA ARG A 456 -13.30 -18.29 16.25
C ARG A 456 -12.87 -18.48 14.80
N ALA A 457 -13.01 -17.46 13.95
CA ALA A 457 -12.61 -17.54 12.54
C ALA A 457 -11.12 -17.87 12.37
N ILE A 458 -10.25 -17.32 13.24
CA ILE A 458 -8.81 -17.64 13.28
C ILE A 458 -8.60 -19.13 13.63
N ALA A 459 -9.32 -19.65 14.61
CA ALA A 459 -9.18 -21.05 15.03
C ALA A 459 -9.69 -22.02 13.95
N ASP A 460 -10.76 -21.68 13.26
CA ASP A 460 -11.38 -22.51 12.23
C ASP A 460 -10.53 -22.61 10.94
N ARG A 461 -9.67 -21.62 10.67
CA ARG A 461 -8.81 -21.55 9.47
C ARG A 461 -9.57 -21.83 8.16
N LYS A 462 -10.74 -21.23 8.02
CA LYS A 462 -11.61 -21.33 6.85
C LYS A 462 -11.87 -19.96 6.22
N PRO A 463 -12.28 -19.90 4.95
CA PRO A 463 -12.80 -18.69 4.34
C PRO A 463 -13.89 -18.06 5.20
N ALA A 464 -13.71 -16.80 5.62
CA ALA A 464 -14.68 -16.12 6.46
C ALA A 464 -14.84 -14.64 6.10
N LEU A 465 -16.06 -14.15 6.23
CA LEU A 465 -16.40 -12.74 6.16
C LEU A 465 -17.17 -12.35 7.44
N ILE A 466 -16.72 -11.29 8.08
CA ILE A 466 -17.37 -10.71 9.26
C ILE A 466 -17.85 -9.31 8.88
N GLU A 467 -19.15 -9.15 8.77
CA GLU A 467 -19.78 -7.85 8.63
C GLU A 467 -19.85 -7.17 9.99
N VAL A 468 -19.28 -5.98 10.10
CA VAL A 468 -19.29 -5.14 11.30
C VAL A 468 -20.25 -3.98 11.06
N GLN A 469 -21.36 -3.95 11.82
CA GLN A 469 -22.29 -2.82 11.78
C GLN A 469 -21.62 -1.58 12.35
N GLN A 470 -21.42 -0.59 11.49
CA GLN A 470 -20.75 0.67 11.87
C GLN A 470 -21.78 1.78 12.09
N PRO A 471 -21.67 2.58 13.15
CA PRO A 471 -22.44 3.82 13.26
C PRO A 471 -22.21 4.72 12.05
N ARG A 472 -23.27 5.37 11.55
CA ARG A 472 -23.14 6.26 10.40
C ARG A 472 -22.21 7.45 10.71
N THR A 473 -21.34 7.76 9.78
CA THR A 473 -20.64 9.05 9.74
C THR A 473 -21.69 10.14 9.39
N PRO A 474 -21.83 11.27 10.11
CA PRO A 474 -20.77 12.01 10.80
C PRO A 474 -20.61 11.77 12.31
N ASP A 475 -21.34 10.84 12.90
CA ASP A 475 -21.33 10.65 14.36
C ASP A 475 -20.01 10.11 14.90
N LEU A 476 -19.10 9.68 14.03
CA LEU A 476 -17.77 9.23 14.40
C LEU A 476 -16.74 10.37 14.28
N ALA A 477 -15.95 10.57 15.33
CA ALA A 477 -14.79 11.46 15.28
C ALA A 477 -13.84 11.02 14.15
N SER A 478 -13.39 11.97 13.33
CA SER A 478 -12.47 11.68 12.23
C SER A 478 -11.02 11.70 12.69
N PRO A 479 -10.20 10.72 12.33
CA PRO A 479 -8.76 10.75 12.57
C PRO A 479 -8.03 11.85 11.78
N PHE A 480 -8.72 12.48 10.84
CA PHE A 480 -8.18 13.57 10.03
C PHE A 480 -9.03 14.83 10.22
N PRO A 481 -8.68 15.74 11.16
CA PRO A 481 -9.30 17.05 11.18
C PRO A 481 -9.01 17.75 9.85
N MET A 482 -10.07 17.99 9.07
CA MET A 482 -9.94 18.78 7.84
C MET A 482 -9.67 20.23 8.24
N GLN A 483 -8.57 20.81 7.74
CA GLN A 483 -8.45 22.27 7.75
C GLN A 483 -9.59 22.84 6.91
N GLN A 484 -10.32 23.79 7.47
CA GLN A 484 -11.30 24.57 6.73
C GLN A 484 -10.53 25.47 5.76
N GLU A 485 -10.30 25.00 4.54
CA GLU A 485 -9.99 25.93 3.46
C GLU A 485 -11.25 26.74 3.18
N PRO A 486 -11.16 28.06 3.06
CA PRO A 486 -12.30 28.86 2.62
C PRO A 486 -12.78 28.31 1.27
N PRO A 487 -14.10 28.33 1.00
CA PRO A 487 -14.64 27.86 -0.25
C PRO A 487 -13.97 28.61 -1.40
N ARG A 488 -13.40 27.89 -2.34
CA ARG A 488 -12.85 28.49 -3.56
C ARG A 488 -14.01 29.18 -4.27
N PRO A 489 -13.84 30.42 -4.77
CA PRO A 489 -14.88 31.07 -5.54
C PRO A 489 -15.26 30.17 -6.72
N VAL A 490 -16.57 29.98 -6.90
CA VAL A 490 -17.10 29.27 -8.07
C VAL A 490 -16.67 30.08 -9.28
N VAL A 491 -15.76 29.53 -10.07
CA VAL A 491 -15.45 30.08 -11.39
C VAL A 491 -16.66 29.73 -12.24
N GLU A 492 -17.51 30.73 -12.55
CA GLU A 492 -18.51 30.55 -13.56
C GLU A 492 -17.78 30.23 -14.88
N LEU A 493 -17.93 29.02 -15.35
CA LEU A 493 -17.51 28.64 -16.69
C LEU A 493 -18.49 29.30 -17.65
N ILE A 494 -18.05 30.42 -18.26
CA ILE A 494 -18.74 31.07 -19.40
C ILE A 494 -18.54 30.20 -20.64
#